data_2200216d1469d2c285c79917a20bef7f
#
_entry.id   2200216d1469d2c285c79917a20bef7f
#
_cell.length_a   1.000
_cell.length_b   1.000
_cell.length_c   1.000
_cell.angle_alpha   90.00
_cell.angle_beta   90.00
_cell.angle_gamma   90.00
#
_symmetry.space_group_name_H-M   'P 1'
#
loop_
_entity.id
_entity.type
_entity.pdbx_description
1 polymer ?
#
loop_
_entity_poly.entity_id
_entity_poly.type
_entity_poly.pdbx_seq_one_letter_code
_entity_poly.pdbx_strand_id
1 'polypeptide(L)'
;MFCAFTKRPRIVRLHGTARVVEAGSAEFCELADRFADYLGARSIVRIAVDRVSDSCGYGVPAMEFVSERENLPLDHAKRGADGLETYRQDNNTVSLDGLPALS
;
A
#
# COMPACT_ATOMS: atom_id res chain seq x y z
N MET A 1 -0.26 8.87 7.63
CA MET A 1 0.72 9.52 8.55
C MET A 1 2.13 9.23 8.04
N PHE A 2 2.99 10.25 8.02
CA PHE A 2 4.39 10.16 7.59
C PHE A 2 5.29 10.59 8.75
N CYS A 3 6.28 9.77 9.07
CA CYS A 3 7.24 10.04 10.13
C CYS A 3 8.64 10.21 9.53
N ALA A 4 9.35 11.27 9.90
CA ALA A 4 10.75 11.45 9.55
C ALA A 4 11.62 10.63 10.50
N PHE A 5 12.24 9.57 10.00
CA PHE A 5 13.16 8.70 10.76
C PHE A 5 14.61 9.20 10.75
N THR A 6 14.95 10.10 9.82
CA THR A 6 16.30 10.67 9.67
C THR A 6 16.24 12.19 9.79
N LYS A 7 17.37 12.83 10.08
CA LYS A 7 17.52 14.29 10.18
C LYS A 7 16.59 14.91 11.24
N ARG A 8 15.84 15.96 10.88
CA ARG A 8 14.94 16.67 11.79
C ARG A 8 13.65 15.87 12.00
N PRO A 9 13.32 15.45 13.23
CA PRO A 9 12.13 14.67 13.51
C PRO A 9 10.86 15.49 13.24
N ARG A 10 9.93 14.90 12.50
CA ARG A 10 8.62 15.48 12.19
C ARG A 10 7.62 14.38 11.90
N ILE A 11 6.37 14.61 12.26
CA ILE A 11 5.24 13.77 11.87
C ILE A 11 4.28 14.65 11.05
N VAL A 12 3.92 14.20 9.85
CA VAL A 12 2.89 14.82 9.02
C VAL A 12 1.69 13.88 8.90
N ARG A 13 0.49 14.40 9.10
CA ARG A 13 -0.76 13.66 8.97
C ARG A 13 -1.62 14.26 7.88
N LEU A 14 -2.07 13.42 6.97
CA LEU A 14 -3.10 13.75 6.00
C LEU A 14 -4.38 13.07 6.48
N HIS A 15 -5.45 13.83 6.66
CA HIS A 15 -6.77 13.35 7.04
C HIS A 15 -7.71 13.52 5.85
N GLY A 16 -8.67 12.62 5.72
CA GLY A 16 -9.61 12.67 4.61
C GLY A 16 -10.44 11.40 4.50
N THR A 17 -11.28 11.35 3.50
CA THR A 17 -12.09 10.18 3.16
C THR A 17 -11.36 9.31 2.16
N ALA A 18 -11.17 8.05 2.51
CA ALA A 18 -10.52 7.07 1.66
C ALA A 18 -11.54 6.21 0.90
N ARG A 19 -11.20 5.83 -0.32
CA ARG A 19 -11.87 4.76 -1.06
C ARG A 19 -10.84 3.86 -1.73
N VAL A 20 -11.21 2.62 -1.90
CA VAL A 20 -10.41 1.63 -2.60
C VAL A 20 -10.74 1.68 -4.09
N VAL A 21 -9.71 1.66 -4.92
CA VAL A 21 -9.80 1.51 -6.38
C VAL A 21 -9.19 0.15 -6.69
N GLU A 22 -10.02 -0.82 -7.05
CA GLU A 22 -9.59 -2.20 -7.26
C GLU A 22 -8.88 -2.38 -8.60
N ALA A 23 -7.93 -3.30 -8.64
CA ALA A 23 -7.25 -3.71 -9.87
C ALA A 23 -8.28 -4.17 -10.92
N GLY A 24 -8.01 -3.87 -12.20
CA GLY A 24 -8.92 -4.18 -13.32
C GLY A 24 -10.00 -3.12 -13.58
N SER A 25 -10.20 -2.14 -12.67
CA SER A 25 -11.09 -1.01 -12.96
C SER A 25 -10.42 0.01 -13.90
N ALA A 26 -11.23 0.76 -14.67
CA ALA A 26 -10.73 1.82 -15.55
C ALA A 26 -9.92 2.86 -14.77
N GLU A 27 -10.42 3.26 -13.59
CA GLU A 27 -9.72 4.22 -12.73
C GLU A 27 -8.38 3.67 -12.22
N PHE A 28 -8.29 2.38 -11.93
CA PHE A 28 -7.01 1.77 -11.54
C PHE A 28 -5.99 1.93 -12.68
N CYS A 29 -6.37 1.65 -13.91
CA CYS A 29 -5.48 1.80 -15.07
C CYS A 29 -4.99 3.25 -15.24
N GLU A 30 -5.87 4.23 -15.07
CA GLU A 30 -5.52 5.66 -15.16
C GLU A 30 -4.53 6.10 -14.06
N LEU A 31 -4.64 5.50 -12.88
CA LEU A 31 -3.80 5.85 -11.73
C LEU A 31 -2.51 5.04 -11.66
N ALA A 32 -2.48 3.85 -12.24
CA ALA A 32 -1.34 2.93 -12.15
C ALA A 32 -0.03 3.54 -12.68
N ASP A 33 -0.10 4.34 -13.75
CA ASP A 33 1.06 5.02 -14.35
C ASP A 33 1.81 5.98 -13.39
N ARG A 34 1.19 6.30 -12.25
CA ARG A 34 1.80 7.15 -11.20
C ARG A 34 2.65 6.36 -10.21
N PHE A 35 2.67 5.06 -10.31
CA PHE A 35 3.37 4.13 -9.42
C PHE A 35 4.38 3.30 -10.20
N ALA A 36 5.37 2.76 -9.51
CA ALA A 36 6.22 1.72 -10.09
C ALA A 36 5.37 0.49 -10.45
N ASP A 37 5.73 -0.16 -11.54
CA ASP A 37 5.08 -1.41 -11.94
C ASP A 37 5.31 -2.48 -10.87
N TYR A 38 4.22 -3.06 -10.39
CA TYR A 38 4.23 -4.04 -9.33
C TYR A 38 3.20 -5.14 -9.58
N LEU A 39 3.67 -6.32 -9.98
CA LEU A 39 2.83 -7.47 -10.36
C LEU A 39 1.81 -7.87 -9.28
N GLY A 40 2.15 -7.66 -8.01
CA GLY A 40 1.27 -7.98 -6.88
C GLY A 40 0.26 -6.90 -6.50
N ALA A 41 0.17 -5.80 -7.25
CA ALA A 41 -0.77 -4.73 -6.93
C ALA A 41 -2.22 -5.21 -7.02
N ARG A 42 -3.02 -4.98 -5.97
CA ARG A 42 -4.43 -5.37 -5.89
C ARG A 42 -5.37 -4.19 -5.91
N SER A 43 -4.91 -3.07 -5.39
CA SER A 43 -5.72 -1.86 -5.27
C SER A 43 -4.86 -0.63 -5.10
N ILE A 44 -5.46 0.52 -5.39
CA ILE A 44 -4.94 1.84 -5.04
C ILE A 44 -5.91 2.44 -4.03
N VAL A 45 -5.40 2.92 -2.90
CA VAL A 45 -6.21 3.68 -1.94
C VAL A 45 -6.14 5.16 -2.31
N ARG A 46 -7.26 5.71 -2.74
CA ARG A 46 -7.40 7.13 -3.06
C ARG A 46 -7.99 7.88 -1.86
N ILE A 47 -7.31 8.91 -1.40
CA ILE A 47 -7.74 9.72 -0.25
C ILE A 47 -8.04 11.14 -0.70
N ALA A 48 -9.28 11.58 -0.50
CA ALA A 48 -9.66 12.98 -0.62
C ALA A 48 -9.26 13.71 0.66
N VAL A 49 -8.11 14.40 0.62
CA VAL A 49 -7.54 15.07 1.79
C VAL A 49 -8.31 16.35 2.09
N ASP A 50 -8.82 16.47 3.31
CA ASP A 50 -9.54 17.65 3.81
C ASP A 50 -8.75 18.43 4.88
N ARG A 51 -7.78 17.78 5.55
CA ARG A 51 -6.96 18.40 6.58
C ARG A 51 -5.54 17.87 6.58
N VAL A 52 -4.60 18.76 6.73
CA VAL A 52 -3.18 18.44 6.96
C VAL A 52 -2.76 18.99 8.32
N SER A 53 -2.04 18.19 9.09
CA SER A 53 -1.46 18.61 10.37
C SER A 53 -0.06 18.07 10.53
N ASP A 54 0.75 18.76 11.33
CA ASP A 54 2.10 18.31 11.68
C ASP A 54 2.37 18.40 13.18
N SER A 55 3.42 17.73 13.62
CA SER A 55 3.91 17.75 14.99
C SER A 55 5.42 17.49 15.03
N CYS A 56 6.05 17.78 16.16
CA CYS A 56 7.51 17.74 16.33
C CYS A 56 8.16 16.37 16.04
N GLY A 57 7.46 15.27 16.30
CA GLY A 57 8.01 13.93 16.06
C GLY A 57 9.14 13.51 17.02
N TYR A 58 9.32 14.15 18.16
CA TYR A 58 10.43 13.86 19.08
C TYR A 58 10.43 12.44 19.64
N GLY A 59 9.29 11.76 19.66
CA GLY A 59 9.16 10.35 20.03
C GLY A 59 9.38 9.37 18.87
N VAL A 60 9.64 9.86 17.65
CA VAL A 60 9.92 9.00 16.50
C VAL A 60 11.37 8.51 16.61
N PRO A 61 11.63 7.19 16.53
CA PRO A 61 12.97 6.66 16.59
C PRO A 61 13.82 7.10 15.39
N ALA A 62 15.12 7.30 15.59
CA ALA A 62 16.06 7.48 14.49
C ALA A 62 16.35 6.12 13.83
N MET A 63 16.23 6.05 12.50
CA MET A 63 16.45 4.83 11.70
C MET A 63 17.22 5.16 10.44
N GLU A 64 18.04 4.22 9.97
CA GLU A 64 18.66 4.25 8.65
C GLU A 64 17.95 3.26 7.73
N PHE A 65 17.70 3.69 6.50
CA PHE A 65 17.27 2.80 5.44
C PHE A 65 18.48 1.99 4.96
N VAL A 66 18.41 0.67 5.09
CA VAL A 66 19.49 -0.23 4.68
C VAL A 66 19.27 -0.72 3.25
N SER A 67 18.12 -1.34 3.00
CA SER A 67 17.75 -1.84 1.66
C SER A 67 16.28 -2.27 1.63
N GLU A 68 15.72 -2.37 0.45
CA GLU A 68 14.46 -3.09 0.22
C GLU A 68 14.66 -4.61 0.34
N ARG A 69 13.61 -5.33 0.66
CA ARG A 69 13.61 -6.79 0.64
C ARG A 69 13.13 -7.29 -0.72
N GLU A 70 13.87 -8.18 -1.32
CA GLU A 70 13.55 -8.76 -2.63
C GLU A 70 12.64 -10.00 -2.55
N ASN A 71 12.39 -10.55 -1.36
CA ASN A 71 11.62 -11.77 -1.18
C ASN A 71 10.23 -11.72 -1.84
N LEU A 72 9.49 -10.65 -1.64
CA LEU A 72 8.13 -10.54 -2.17
C LEU A 72 8.10 -10.33 -3.70
N PRO A 73 8.88 -9.43 -4.29
CA PRO A 73 8.99 -9.33 -5.75
C PRO A 73 9.41 -10.64 -6.42
N LEU A 74 10.37 -11.36 -5.85
CA LEU A 74 10.84 -12.65 -6.37
C LEU A 74 9.76 -13.74 -6.27
N ASP A 75 9.02 -13.82 -5.16
CA ASP A 75 7.90 -14.76 -5.02
C ASP A 75 6.79 -14.45 -6.03
N HIS A 76 6.43 -13.17 -6.21
CA HIS A 76 5.44 -12.75 -7.19
C HIS A 76 5.88 -13.08 -8.63
N ALA A 77 7.14 -12.81 -8.97
CA ALA A 77 7.68 -13.16 -10.28
C ALA A 77 7.66 -14.68 -10.52
N LYS A 78 7.96 -15.47 -9.50
CA LYS A 78 7.94 -16.94 -9.58
C LYS A 78 6.52 -17.49 -9.78
N ARG A 79 5.52 -16.91 -9.11
CA ARG A 79 4.11 -17.32 -9.23
C ARG A 79 3.51 -16.90 -10.57
N GLY A 80 3.90 -15.75 -11.08
CA GLY A 80 3.27 -15.13 -12.24
C GLY A 80 1.85 -14.63 -11.94
N ALA A 81 1.19 -14.05 -12.92
CA ALA A 81 -0.15 -13.48 -12.76
C ALA A 81 -1.19 -14.53 -12.35
N ASP A 82 -1.21 -15.68 -13.02
CA ASP A 82 -2.18 -16.76 -12.77
C ASP A 82 -1.98 -17.40 -11.38
N GLY A 83 -0.71 -17.59 -10.96
CA GLY A 83 -0.40 -18.13 -9.64
C GLY A 83 -0.73 -17.15 -8.51
N LEU A 84 -0.62 -15.86 -8.74
CA LEU A 84 -1.06 -14.84 -7.79
C LEU A 84 -2.59 -14.80 -7.67
N GLU A 85 -3.30 -14.93 -8.78
CA GLU A 85 -4.76 -14.97 -8.79
C GLU A 85 -5.26 -16.21 -8.02
N THR A 86 -4.73 -17.38 -8.30
CA THR A 86 -5.04 -18.61 -7.55
C THR A 86 -4.78 -18.43 -6.05
N TYR A 87 -3.62 -17.88 -5.69
CA TYR A 87 -3.29 -17.62 -4.29
C TYR A 87 -4.29 -16.68 -3.60
N ARG A 88 -4.77 -15.64 -4.29
CA ARG A 88 -5.78 -14.72 -3.77
C ARG A 88 -7.11 -15.40 -3.53
N GLN A 89 -7.56 -16.22 -4.47
CA GLN A 89 -8.80 -16.98 -4.36
C GLN A 89 -8.76 -17.94 -3.18
N ASP A 90 -7.64 -18.62 -2.98
CA ASP A 90 -7.49 -19.60 -1.92
C ASP A 90 -7.34 -18.99 -0.51
N ASN A 91 -6.75 -17.77 -0.42
CA ASN A 91 -6.33 -17.22 0.87
C ASN A 91 -6.90 -15.85 1.23
N ASN A 92 -7.44 -15.10 0.27
CA ASN A 92 -7.77 -13.68 0.48
C ASN A 92 -9.21 -13.29 0.13
N THR A 93 -10.12 -14.24 -0.04
CA THR A 93 -11.53 -13.97 -0.36
C THR A 93 -12.36 -13.55 0.83
N VAL A 94 -11.94 -13.98 2.03
CA VAL A 94 -12.66 -13.72 3.28
C VAL A 94 -11.67 -13.28 4.36
N SER A 95 -12.03 -12.29 5.17
CA SER A 95 -11.26 -11.87 6.33
C SER A 95 -11.37 -12.86 7.48
N LEU A 96 -10.54 -12.71 8.52
CA LEU A 96 -10.62 -13.52 9.74
C LEU A 96 -11.99 -13.41 10.44
N ASP A 97 -12.68 -12.29 10.27
CA ASP A 97 -14.02 -12.05 10.84
C ASP A 97 -15.16 -12.49 9.91
N GLY A 98 -14.85 -13.19 8.80
CA GLY A 98 -15.84 -13.68 7.85
C GLY A 98 -16.41 -12.63 6.90
N LEU A 99 -15.83 -11.43 6.82
CA LEU A 99 -16.26 -10.39 5.91
C LEU A 99 -15.65 -10.59 4.51
N PRO A 100 -16.37 -10.22 3.43
CA PRO A 100 -15.81 -10.26 2.09
C PRO A 100 -14.55 -9.38 2.00
N ALA A 101 -13.50 -9.89 1.39
CA ALA A 101 -12.29 -9.14 1.08
C ALA A 101 -12.33 -8.61 -0.36
N LEU A 102 -11.29 -7.88 -0.77
CA LEU A 102 -11.11 -7.44 -2.15
C LEU A 102 -10.96 -8.67 -3.07
N SER A 103 -11.68 -8.64 -4.16
CA SER A 103 -11.62 -9.65 -5.22
C SER A 103 -10.32 -9.55 -6.04
#